data_bde1e6a121cc3deb2cb67ac16e9bb72c
#
_entry.id   bde1e6a121cc3deb2cb67ac16e9bb72c
#
_cell.length_a   1.000
_cell.length_b   1.000
_cell.length_c   1.000
_cell.angle_alpha   90.00
_cell.angle_beta   90.00
_cell.angle_gamma   90.00
#
_symmetry.space_group_name_H-M   'P 1'
#
loop_
_entity.id
_entity.type
_entity.pdbx_description
1 polymer ?
#
loop_
_entity_poly.entity_id
_entity_poly.type
_entity_poly.pdbx_seq_one_letter_code
_entity_poly.pdbx_strand_id
1 'polypeptide(L)'
;LSCTSGEVSVLDQRLDLMSVKQRDQFRADNIGCVFQRFNLIPYLNAIDNIGLASTFSAGGNERWREEATALLSALMVDHDDWTKPTSDLSMGQQQRVAIARALINAPALLIADEPTSSLDSDNRDNFLALLMGLISKRDMTLIFVSHDMALAEHFTRLEALSDITQRPR
;
A
#
# COMPACT_ATOMS: atom_id res chain seq x y z
N LEU A 1 -1.20 6.44 17.47
CA LEU A 1 -2.18 5.78 18.34
C LEU A 1 -1.46 4.70 19.15
N SER A 2 -1.73 4.64 20.45
CA SER A 2 -1.28 3.58 21.35
C SER A 2 -2.50 2.73 21.73
N CYS A 3 -2.24 1.45 21.97
CA CYS A 3 -3.27 0.55 22.50
C CYS A 3 -3.68 1.04 23.90
N THR A 4 -4.99 1.17 24.16
CA THR A 4 -5.52 1.59 25.46
C THR A 4 -5.48 0.43 26.47
N SER A 5 -5.70 -0.80 25.98
CA SER A 5 -5.62 -2.04 26.75
C SER A 5 -5.48 -3.22 25.76
N GLY A 6 -4.99 -4.36 26.27
CA GLY A 6 -4.77 -5.55 25.47
C GLY A 6 -3.41 -5.57 24.77
N GLU A 7 -3.24 -6.48 23.82
CA GLU A 7 -2.01 -6.73 23.08
C GLU A 7 -2.21 -6.49 21.59
N VAL A 8 -1.21 -5.90 20.93
CA VAL A 8 -1.20 -5.72 19.48
C VAL A 8 0.04 -6.38 18.91
N SER A 9 -0.16 -7.47 18.15
CA SER A 9 0.90 -8.19 17.47
C SER A 9 0.72 -8.15 15.96
N VAL A 10 1.76 -7.80 15.22
CA VAL A 10 1.79 -7.78 13.76
C VAL A 10 3.10 -8.43 13.30
N LEU A 11 3.03 -9.40 12.39
CA LEU A 11 4.20 -10.15 11.91
C LEU A 11 5.03 -10.68 13.09
N ASP A 12 4.37 -11.28 14.08
CA ASP A 12 4.96 -11.82 15.31
C ASP A 12 5.69 -10.81 16.20
N GLN A 13 5.52 -9.50 15.94
CA GLN A 13 6.11 -8.43 16.73
C GLN A 13 5.05 -7.73 17.61
N ARG A 14 5.36 -7.57 18.89
CA ARG A 14 4.50 -6.91 19.89
C ARG A 14 4.62 -5.39 19.78
N LEU A 15 3.72 -4.77 19.02
CA LEU A 15 3.74 -3.32 18.76
C LEU A 15 3.41 -2.48 20.00
N ASP A 16 2.61 -3.03 20.91
CA ASP A 16 2.24 -2.38 22.18
C ASP A 16 3.44 -2.18 23.12
N LEU A 17 4.47 -3.02 23.01
CA LEU A 17 5.71 -2.92 23.77
C LEU A 17 6.78 -2.02 23.14
N MET A 18 6.58 -1.61 21.90
CA MET A 18 7.53 -0.77 21.16
C MET A 18 7.40 0.71 21.53
N SER A 19 8.51 1.42 21.58
CA SER A 19 8.53 2.88 21.58
C SER A 19 7.96 3.45 20.28
N VAL A 20 7.59 4.73 20.27
CA VAL A 20 7.08 5.42 19.07
C VAL A 20 8.06 5.27 17.89
N LYS A 21 9.35 5.52 18.13
CA LYS A 21 10.39 5.40 17.10
C LYS A 21 10.51 3.98 16.54
N GLN A 22 10.42 2.97 17.40
CA GLN A 22 10.47 1.57 16.96
C GLN A 22 9.25 1.18 16.13
N ARG A 23 8.04 1.64 16.51
CA ARG A 23 6.82 1.42 15.74
C ARG A 23 6.85 2.11 14.39
N ASP A 24 7.36 3.34 14.32
CA ASP A 24 7.48 4.07 13.06
C ASP A 24 8.49 3.39 12.13
N GLN A 25 9.61 2.91 12.67
CA GLN A 25 10.59 2.15 11.91
C GLN A 25 10.02 0.82 11.43
N PHE A 26 9.37 0.06 12.34
CA PHE A 26 8.73 -1.21 11.99
C PHE A 26 7.72 -1.03 10.86
N ARG A 27 6.89 0.03 10.93
CA ARG A 27 5.91 0.33 9.88
C ARG A 27 6.58 0.66 8.56
N ALA A 28 7.64 1.48 8.57
CA ALA A 28 8.35 1.86 7.36
C ALA A 28 9.01 0.67 6.65
N ASP A 29 9.51 -0.30 7.42
CA ASP A 29 10.22 -1.45 6.88
C ASP A 29 9.28 -2.60 6.48
N ASN A 30 8.13 -2.77 7.14
CA ASN A 30 7.34 -4.00 7.02
C ASN A 30 5.92 -3.78 6.48
N ILE A 31 5.39 -2.55 6.45
CA ILE A 31 4.00 -2.29 6.11
C ILE A 31 3.91 -1.28 4.97
N GLY A 32 3.40 -1.72 3.82
CA GLY A 32 2.95 -0.83 2.74
C GLY A 32 1.51 -0.39 2.97
N CYS A 33 1.20 0.87 2.67
CA CYS A 33 -0.16 1.39 2.77
C CYS A 33 -0.58 2.09 1.49
N VAL A 34 -1.73 1.69 0.95
CA VAL A 34 -2.44 2.37 -0.13
C VAL A 34 -3.72 2.93 0.46
N PHE A 35 -3.89 4.25 0.42
CA PHE A 35 -5.04 4.95 0.97
C PHE A 35 -6.05 5.29 -0.12
N GLN A 36 -7.31 5.43 0.23
CA GLN A 36 -8.39 5.85 -0.68
C GLN A 36 -8.06 7.14 -1.45
N ARG A 37 -7.41 8.12 -0.82
CA ARG A 37 -6.98 9.39 -1.44
C ARG A 37 -5.54 9.37 -1.93
N PHE A 38 -4.92 8.20 -2.06
CA PHE A 38 -3.54 7.97 -2.51
C PHE A 38 -2.45 8.71 -1.71
N ASN A 39 -2.72 9.86 -1.14
CA ASN A 39 -1.80 10.70 -0.36
C ASN A 39 -0.45 10.95 -1.07
N LEU A 40 -0.50 11.13 -2.40
CA LEU A 40 0.67 11.56 -3.17
C LEU A 40 0.91 13.05 -2.94
N ILE A 41 2.18 13.45 -3.04
CA ILE A 41 2.56 14.86 -3.01
C ILE A 41 2.39 15.40 -4.44
N PRO A 42 1.41 16.30 -4.69
CA PRO A 42 0.94 16.61 -6.03
C PRO A 42 1.99 17.28 -6.93
N TYR A 43 2.91 18.05 -6.35
CA TYR A 43 3.98 18.74 -7.08
C TYR A 43 5.24 17.88 -7.30
N LEU A 44 5.34 16.70 -6.68
CA LEU A 44 6.40 15.75 -6.96
C LEU A 44 5.98 14.81 -8.10
N ASN A 45 6.97 14.39 -8.90
CA ASN A 45 6.75 13.38 -9.91
C ASN A 45 6.57 11.97 -9.31
N ALA A 46 6.29 10.97 -10.16
CA ALA A 46 6.03 9.60 -9.71
C ALA A 46 7.26 9.00 -9.01
N ILE A 47 8.45 9.15 -9.58
CA ILE A 47 9.69 8.60 -9.02
C ILE A 47 9.99 9.20 -7.64
N ASP A 48 9.88 10.52 -7.50
CA ASP A 48 10.18 11.20 -6.24
C ASP A 48 9.14 10.88 -5.16
N ASN A 49 7.85 10.73 -5.51
CA ASN A 49 6.82 10.25 -4.58
C ASN A 49 7.13 8.85 -4.04
N ILE A 50 7.63 7.95 -4.88
CA ILE A 50 8.04 6.60 -4.47
C ILE A 50 9.30 6.68 -3.61
N GLY A 51 10.28 7.48 -4.01
CA GLY A 51 11.55 7.66 -3.31
C GLY A 51 11.40 8.16 -1.87
N LEU A 52 10.37 8.97 -1.59
CA LEU A 52 10.09 9.41 -0.22
C LEU A 52 9.89 8.24 0.74
N ALA A 53 9.19 7.18 0.32
CA ALA A 53 8.97 6.02 1.20
C ALA A 53 10.28 5.27 1.50
N SER A 54 11.22 5.23 0.54
CA SER A 54 12.51 4.56 0.74
C SER A 54 13.42 5.28 1.76
N THR A 55 13.23 6.59 1.95
CA THR A 55 14.05 7.37 2.90
C THR A 55 13.76 7.05 4.37
N PHE A 56 12.60 6.44 4.66
CA PHE A 56 12.19 6.10 6.02
C PHE A 56 12.57 4.67 6.43
N SER A 57 13.06 3.83 5.51
CA SER A 57 13.52 2.49 5.83
C SER A 57 14.89 2.50 6.51
N ALA A 58 15.07 1.63 7.51
CA ALA A 58 16.31 1.56 8.30
C ALA A 58 17.54 1.15 7.48
N GLY A 59 17.35 0.36 6.44
CA GLY A 59 18.42 -0.16 5.59
C GLY A 59 18.93 0.83 4.55
N GLY A 60 18.20 1.91 4.27
CA GLY A 60 18.41 2.74 3.09
C GLY A 60 18.46 1.88 1.82
N ASN A 61 17.71 2.21 0.80
CA ASN A 61 17.79 1.46 -0.46
C ASN A 61 18.61 2.27 -1.47
N GLU A 62 19.92 2.01 -1.58
CA GLU A 62 20.76 2.70 -2.57
C GLU A 62 20.28 2.50 -4.02
N ARG A 63 19.53 1.42 -4.27
CA ARG A 63 18.96 1.08 -5.58
C ARG A 63 17.49 1.45 -5.72
N TRP A 64 16.95 2.27 -4.83
CA TRP A 64 15.53 2.61 -4.84
C TRP A 64 15.02 3.17 -6.18
N ARG A 65 15.86 3.90 -6.92
CA ARG A 65 15.47 4.44 -8.24
C ARG A 65 15.24 3.33 -9.27
N GLU A 66 16.11 2.32 -9.28
CA GLU A 66 15.96 1.16 -10.18
C GLU A 66 14.71 0.37 -9.82
N GLU A 67 14.46 0.16 -8.52
CA GLU A 67 13.25 -0.51 -8.05
C GLU A 67 11.99 0.31 -8.32
N ALA A 68 12.02 1.63 -8.13
CA ALA A 68 10.90 2.50 -8.44
C ALA A 68 10.53 2.42 -9.93
N THR A 69 11.51 2.47 -10.84
CA THR A 69 11.28 2.34 -12.28
C THR A 69 10.78 0.96 -12.66
N ALA A 70 11.30 -0.11 -12.04
CA ALA A 70 10.81 -1.47 -12.24
C ALA A 70 9.36 -1.64 -11.76
N LEU A 71 9.00 -1.04 -10.61
CA LEU A 71 7.62 -1.04 -10.10
C LEU A 71 6.67 -0.26 -11.01
N LEU A 72 7.05 0.93 -11.46
CA LEU A 72 6.24 1.73 -12.39
C LEU A 72 6.00 0.98 -13.70
N SER A 73 7.02 0.33 -14.25
CA SER A 73 6.91 -0.51 -15.45
C SER A 73 5.98 -1.70 -15.21
N ALA A 74 6.15 -2.42 -14.09
CA ALA A 74 5.31 -3.57 -13.72
C ALA A 74 3.85 -3.17 -13.49
N LEU A 75 3.61 -1.94 -13.03
CA LEU A 75 2.29 -1.33 -12.85
C LEU A 75 1.75 -0.66 -14.11
N MET A 76 2.44 -0.82 -15.24
CA MET A 76 2.03 -0.25 -16.55
C MET A 76 1.79 1.27 -16.49
N VAL A 77 2.60 2.01 -15.73
CA VAL A 77 2.68 3.47 -15.80
C VAL A 77 3.57 3.84 -16.98
N ASP A 78 3.07 4.69 -17.87
CA ASP A 78 3.81 5.11 -19.06
C ASP A 78 5.10 5.84 -18.65
N HIS A 79 6.20 5.57 -19.36
CA HIS A 79 7.50 6.18 -19.09
C HIS A 79 7.45 7.71 -19.15
N ASP A 80 6.67 8.26 -20.07
CA ASP A 80 6.52 9.71 -20.23
C ASP A 80 5.82 10.38 -19.03
N ASP A 81 5.14 9.59 -18.19
CA ASP A 81 4.43 10.07 -17.00
C ASP A 81 5.29 10.03 -15.72
N TRP A 82 6.45 9.36 -15.75
CA TRP A 82 7.27 9.17 -14.55
C TRP A 82 7.85 10.46 -13.98
N THR A 83 8.10 11.43 -14.84
CA THR A 83 8.71 12.73 -14.50
C THR A 83 7.71 13.87 -14.41
N LYS A 84 6.43 13.62 -14.76
CA LYS A 84 5.37 14.62 -14.59
C LYS A 84 4.97 14.76 -13.13
N PRO A 85 4.58 15.95 -12.66
CA PRO A 85 3.92 16.12 -11.37
C PRO A 85 2.73 15.16 -11.24
N THR A 86 2.56 14.55 -10.07
CA THR A 86 1.47 13.58 -9.91
C THR A 86 0.08 14.23 -9.98
N SER A 87 -0.02 15.56 -9.82
CA SER A 87 -1.25 16.32 -10.11
C SER A 87 -1.71 16.22 -11.57
N ASP A 88 -0.79 16.00 -12.49
CA ASP A 88 -1.07 15.97 -13.94
C ASP A 88 -1.38 14.55 -14.44
N LEU A 89 -1.27 13.56 -13.55
CA LEU A 89 -1.59 12.17 -13.84
C LEU A 89 -3.09 11.89 -13.69
N SER A 90 -3.61 10.97 -14.49
CA SER A 90 -4.98 10.45 -14.31
C SER A 90 -5.12 9.75 -12.94
N MET A 91 -6.34 9.61 -12.44
CA MET A 91 -6.64 8.91 -11.19
C MET A 91 -6.05 7.50 -11.16
N GLY A 92 -6.18 6.74 -12.27
CA GLY A 92 -5.61 5.40 -12.37
C GLY A 92 -4.08 5.39 -12.34
N GLN A 93 -3.42 6.37 -12.94
CA GLN A 93 -1.97 6.52 -12.88
C GLN A 93 -1.51 6.90 -11.47
N GLN A 94 -2.18 7.85 -10.81
CA GLN A 94 -1.90 8.21 -9.42
C GLN A 94 -2.03 7.01 -8.49
N GLN A 95 -3.06 6.20 -8.67
CA GLN A 95 -3.27 4.96 -7.92
C GLN A 95 -2.09 3.99 -8.08
N ARG A 96 -1.63 3.77 -9.32
CA ARG A 96 -0.48 2.90 -9.61
C ARG A 96 0.81 3.43 -8.99
N VAL A 97 1.03 4.74 -9.01
CA VAL A 97 2.16 5.38 -8.30
C VAL A 97 2.06 5.17 -6.78
N ALA A 98 0.86 5.29 -6.20
CA ALA A 98 0.66 5.03 -4.77
C ALA A 98 0.96 3.58 -4.37
N ILE A 99 0.62 2.60 -5.24
CA ILE A 99 1.00 1.21 -5.03
C ILE A 99 2.52 1.03 -5.13
N ALA A 100 3.17 1.59 -6.16
CA ALA A 100 4.61 1.52 -6.29
C ALA A 100 5.30 2.06 -5.04
N ARG A 101 4.82 3.20 -4.51
CA ARG A 101 5.31 3.78 -3.26
C ARG A 101 5.10 2.85 -2.07
N ALA A 102 3.96 2.18 -1.98
CA ALA A 102 3.69 1.24 -0.89
C ALA A 102 4.58 -0.01 -0.96
N LEU A 103 5.05 -0.40 -2.15
CA LEU A 103 5.83 -1.61 -2.40
C LEU A 103 7.34 -1.41 -2.41
N ILE A 104 7.84 -0.16 -2.42
CA ILE A 104 9.27 0.15 -2.64
C ILE A 104 10.20 -0.47 -1.59
N ASN A 105 9.74 -0.59 -0.34
CA ASN A 105 10.50 -1.19 0.76
C ASN A 105 10.27 -2.71 0.87
N ALA A 106 9.70 -3.36 -0.14
CA ALA A 106 9.37 -4.78 -0.14
C ALA A 106 8.67 -5.24 1.16
N PRO A 107 7.54 -4.62 1.54
CA PRO A 107 6.88 -4.90 2.81
C PRO A 107 6.36 -6.33 2.88
N ALA A 108 6.33 -6.92 4.10
CA ALA A 108 5.70 -8.20 4.34
C ALA A 108 4.17 -8.12 4.43
N LEU A 109 3.64 -6.93 4.71
CA LEU A 109 2.20 -6.65 4.80
C LEU A 109 1.83 -5.44 3.94
N LEU A 110 0.87 -5.59 3.04
CA LEU A 110 0.25 -4.49 2.30
C LEU A 110 -1.17 -4.28 2.82
N ILE A 111 -1.48 -3.04 3.20
CA ILE A 111 -2.83 -2.61 3.59
C ILE A 111 -3.35 -1.70 2.49
N ALA A 112 -4.47 -2.06 1.89
CA ALA A 112 -5.15 -1.29 0.85
C ALA A 112 -6.54 -0.89 1.35
N ASP A 113 -6.73 0.40 1.59
CA ASP A 113 -7.98 0.97 2.12
C ASP A 113 -8.78 1.61 0.99
N GLU A 114 -9.89 0.95 0.59
CA GLU A 114 -10.79 1.35 -0.50
C GLU A 114 -10.07 1.75 -1.81
N PRO A 115 -9.06 0.99 -2.25
CA PRO A 115 -8.20 1.43 -3.34
C PRO A 115 -8.92 1.45 -4.70
N THR A 116 -10.07 0.79 -4.81
CA THR A 116 -10.83 0.69 -6.06
C THR A 116 -12.11 1.55 -6.08
N SER A 117 -12.38 2.31 -5.03
CA SER A 117 -13.64 3.06 -4.86
C SER A 117 -13.89 4.13 -5.93
N SER A 118 -12.87 4.58 -6.65
CA SER A 118 -12.95 5.58 -7.72
C SER A 118 -12.88 4.99 -9.13
N LEU A 119 -12.83 3.66 -9.27
CA LEU A 119 -12.71 2.98 -10.55
C LEU A 119 -14.08 2.44 -11.02
N ASP A 120 -14.30 2.46 -12.33
CA ASP A 120 -15.35 1.65 -12.95
C ASP A 120 -15.01 0.15 -12.89
N SER A 121 -15.97 -0.71 -13.25
CA SER A 121 -15.83 -2.16 -13.14
C SER A 121 -14.63 -2.71 -13.89
N ASP A 122 -14.43 -2.29 -15.13
CA ASP A 122 -13.39 -2.82 -16.00
C ASP A 122 -11.98 -2.42 -15.52
N ASN A 123 -11.83 -1.16 -15.10
CA ASN A 123 -10.58 -0.66 -14.52
C ASN A 123 -10.29 -1.28 -13.16
N ARG A 124 -11.32 -1.55 -12.35
CA ARG A 124 -11.23 -2.23 -11.07
C ARG A 124 -10.67 -3.65 -11.22
N ASP A 125 -11.24 -4.44 -12.13
CA ASP A 125 -10.86 -5.84 -12.33
C ASP A 125 -9.43 -5.94 -12.90
N ASN A 126 -9.07 -5.08 -13.85
CA ASN A 126 -7.70 -4.95 -14.35
C ASN A 126 -6.70 -4.56 -13.25
N PHE A 127 -7.10 -3.63 -12.38
CA PHE A 127 -6.29 -3.21 -11.24
C PHE A 127 -6.06 -4.36 -10.24
N LEU A 128 -7.11 -5.11 -9.90
CA LEU A 128 -6.99 -6.25 -8.99
C LEU A 128 -6.11 -7.34 -9.57
N ALA A 129 -6.28 -7.70 -10.84
CA ALA A 129 -5.44 -8.69 -11.50
C ALA A 129 -3.95 -8.28 -11.45
N LEU A 130 -3.66 -6.99 -11.68
CA LEU A 130 -2.31 -6.44 -11.61
C LEU A 130 -1.74 -6.51 -10.18
N LEU A 131 -2.52 -6.07 -9.19
CA LEU A 131 -2.13 -6.07 -7.78
C LEU A 131 -1.87 -7.50 -7.29
N MET A 132 -2.79 -8.44 -7.55
CA MET A 132 -2.65 -9.84 -7.18
C MET A 132 -1.46 -10.51 -7.88
N GLY A 133 -1.20 -10.17 -9.14
CA GLY A 133 -0.02 -10.62 -9.87
C GLY A 133 1.31 -10.13 -9.28
N LEU A 134 1.33 -8.95 -8.67
CA LEU A 134 2.51 -8.43 -7.95
C LEU A 134 2.68 -9.09 -6.58
N ILE A 135 1.59 -9.33 -5.86
CA ILE A 135 1.58 -9.94 -4.53
C ILE A 135 2.01 -11.40 -4.61
N SER A 136 1.48 -12.16 -5.58
CA SER A 136 1.80 -13.59 -5.76
C SER A 136 3.28 -13.87 -6.07
N LYS A 137 4.00 -12.89 -6.60
CA LYS A 137 5.45 -12.98 -6.87
C LYS A 137 6.31 -12.63 -5.65
N ARG A 138 5.69 -12.15 -4.59
CA ARG A 138 6.34 -11.70 -3.35
C ARG A 138 5.69 -12.42 -2.19
N ASP A 139 6.47 -12.85 -1.22
CA ASP A 139 5.92 -13.47 0.01
C ASP A 139 5.34 -12.36 0.91
N MET A 140 4.14 -11.90 0.53
CA MET A 140 3.50 -10.72 1.14
C MET A 140 2.02 -11.01 1.42
N THR A 141 1.57 -10.60 2.60
CA THR A 141 0.14 -10.65 2.97
C THR A 141 -0.56 -9.36 2.53
N LEU A 142 -1.77 -9.49 1.97
CA LEU A 142 -2.64 -8.35 1.64
C LEU A 142 -3.82 -8.29 2.61
N ILE A 143 -4.01 -7.12 3.22
CA ILE A 143 -5.28 -6.73 3.85
C ILE A 143 -5.95 -5.70 2.93
N PHE A 144 -7.09 -6.08 2.39
CA PHE A 144 -7.87 -5.24 1.47
C PHE A 144 -9.18 -4.84 2.15
N VAL A 145 -9.39 -3.56 2.35
CA VAL A 145 -10.63 -3.02 2.91
C VAL A 145 -11.50 -2.52 1.78
N SER A 146 -12.74 -3.01 1.72
CA SER A 146 -13.73 -2.56 0.73
C SER A 146 -15.14 -2.79 1.24
N HIS A 147 -16.07 -2.01 0.73
CA HIS A 147 -17.51 -2.23 0.88
C HIS A 147 -18.14 -2.95 -0.33
N ASP A 148 -17.37 -3.21 -1.38
CA ASP A 148 -17.82 -3.89 -2.59
C ASP A 148 -17.69 -5.41 -2.44
N MET A 149 -18.81 -6.08 -2.21
CA MET A 149 -18.87 -7.54 -2.06
C MET A 149 -18.56 -8.32 -3.34
N ALA A 150 -18.61 -7.67 -4.51
CA ALA A 150 -18.23 -8.31 -5.78
C ALA A 150 -16.74 -8.71 -5.80
N LEU A 151 -15.92 -8.05 -4.97
CA LEU A 151 -14.49 -8.34 -4.86
C LEU A 151 -14.19 -9.59 -4.01
N ALA A 152 -15.16 -10.10 -3.27
CA ALA A 152 -14.98 -11.18 -2.29
C ALA A 152 -14.34 -12.45 -2.90
N GLU A 153 -14.67 -12.78 -4.15
CA GLU A 153 -14.15 -13.96 -4.84
C GLU A 153 -12.62 -13.95 -5.07
N HIS A 154 -11.99 -12.78 -5.02
CA HIS A 154 -10.56 -12.63 -5.18
C HIS A 154 -9.75 -12.89 -3.90
N PHE A 155 -10.41 -13.10 -2.76
CA PHE A 155 -9.76 -13.20 -1.45
C PHE A 155 -10.02 -14.56 -0.79
N THR A 156 -9.00 -15.08 -0.11
CA THR A 156 -9.08 -16.37 0.59
C THR A 156 -9.78 -16.29 1.95
N ARG A 157 -9.87 -15.09 2.52
CA ARG A 157 -10.50 -14.84 3.83
C ARG A 157 -11.26 -13.53 3.80
N LEU A 158 -12.46 -13.54 4.35
CA LEU A 158 -13.34 -12.38 4.48
C LEU A 158 -13.72 -12.20 5.95
N GLU A 159 -13.67 -10.97 6.41
CA GLU A 159 -14.05 -10.59 7.76
C GLU A 159 -14.94 -9.35 7.71
N ALA A 160 -16.10 -9.40 8.35
CA ALA A 160 -16.90 -8.19 8.51
C ALA A 160 -16.37 -7.37 9.69
N LEU A 161 -16.21 -6.05 9.50
CA LEU A 161 -15.71 -5.17 10.55
C LEU A 161 -16.59 -5.18 11.80
N SER A 162 -17.93 -5.38 11.62
CA SER A 162 -18.89 -5.56 12.71
C SER A 162 -18.57 -6.75 13.62
N ASP A 163 -17.98 -7.79 13.06
CA ASP A 163 -17.71 -9.04 13.80
C ASP A 163 -16.39 -8.93 14.60
N ILE A 164 -15.49 -8.07 14.12
CA ILE A 164 -14.18 -7.81 14.76
C ILE A 164 -14.33 -6.76 15.87
N THR A 165 -15.16 -5.74 15.65
CA THR A 165 -15.37 -4.66 16.61
C THR A 165 -16.44 -5.03 17.65
N GLN A 166 -16.03 -5.65 18.76
CA GLN A 166 -16.90 -5.71 19.95
C GLN A 166 -16.89 -4.32 20.58
N ARG A 167 -17.98 -3.56 20.40
CA ARG A 167 -18.20 -2.36 21.23
C ARG A 167 -18.47 -2.85 22.66
N PRO A 168 -17.70 -2.43 23.67
CA PRO A 168 -18.15 -2.61 25.05
C PRO A 168 -19.49 -1.89 25.21
N ARG A 169 -20.49 -2.63 25.68
CA ARG A 169 -21.80 -2.07 26.08
C ARG A 169 -21.64 -1.17 27.29
#